data_88ab0b356a052d7ceebc6507fc2ba3bc
#
_entry.id   88ab0b356a052d7ceebc6507fc2ba3bc
#
_cell.length_a   1.000
_cell.length_b   1.000
_cell.length_c   1.000
_cell.angle_alpha   90.00
_cell.angle_beta   90.00
_cell.angle_gamma   90.00
#
_symmetry.space_group_name_H-M   'P 1'
#
loop_
_entity.id
_entity.type
_entity.pdbx_description
1 polymer ?
#
loop_
_entity_poly.entity_id
_entity_poly.type
_entity_poly.pdbx_seq_one_letter_code
_entity_poly.pdbx_strand_id
1 'polypeptide(L)'
;MVGILVQEVMTDKFAKIDINAPLSEAIGIFETENPDLILVFDGKTYKGVVTQDLLIRSHLKWDPTKAKVRDVYKPAPVVKPTDDLSLAAKLMLETDLKSLPVGEDKSNIYGIISDISLLDRVAKEEFGKKQVKEFMTTDVITLKPDDTVAKALATMRDHSISRIPIVNEEGKLEGLVTLHDLIIRFIKPRFKAQYGELAGEKIPPFSTQLREVMMRGVITILPDATIREAVATMIDNHIDGLLVVNEENKIVGVLTVKDLLLPISRMVEKEAKFYLQLGGDAHLLSDFTRERIIKDIKKFVDGYADILGDEGIIYLHIRRFNEKFRGVHLYQARMRVVTDKGVFVATGETWGAIQAVHDALRAIERQLLQKVELQRDLRYTKRFLDKLELWR
;
A
#
# COMPACT_ATOMS: atom_id res chain seq x y z
N MET A 1 23.85 8.53 6.72
CA MET A 1 22.76 7.71 7.30
C MET A 1 23.01 6.20 7.18
N VAL A 2 24.10 5.76 6.62
CA VAL A 2 24.53 4.35 6.65
C VAL A 2 24.99 4.05 8.07
N GLY A 3 24.38 3.07 8.73
CA GLY A 3 24.85 2.58 10.02
C GLY A 3 23.91 2.73 11.21
N ILE A 4 22.63 3.11 11.02
CA ILE A 4 21.65 3.01 12.11
C ILE A 4 21.12 1.57 12.14
N LEU A 5 21.29 0.90 13.27
CA LEU A 5 20.96 -0.50 13.41
C LEU A 5 19.50 -0.70 13.90
N VAL A 6 18.89 -1.80 13.52
CA VAL A 6 17.54 -2.20 13.93
C VAL A 6 17.37 -2.18 15.46
N GLN A 7 18.39 -2.64 16.19
CA GLN A 7 18.38 -2.67 17.68
C GLN A 7 18.21 -1.29 18.35
N GLU A 8 18.54 -0.19 17.64
CA GLU A 8 18.39 1.16 18.19
C GLU A 8 16.91 1.63 18.20
N VAL A 9 16.05 0.93 17.47
CA VAL A 9 14.67 1.36 17.16
C VAL A 9 13.63 0.33 17.53
N MET A 10 14.02 -0.96 17.61
CA MET A 10 13.12 -2.06 17.96
C MET A 10 12.50 -1.91 19.33
N THR A 11 11.35 -2.53 19.54
CA THR A 11 10.70 -2.72 20.85
C THR A 11 10.59 -4.19 21.18
N ASP A 12 10.72 -4.52 22.47
CA ASP A 12 10.50 -5.87 23.01
C ASP A 12 9.02 -6.18 23.29
N LYS A 13 8.15 -5.18 23.13
CA LYS A 13 6.70 -5.34 23.29
C LYS A 13 6.08 -5.78 21.97
N PHE A 14 5.53 -6.99 21.94
CA PHE A 14 4.82 -7.52 20.78
C PHE A 14 3.77 -8.55 21.19
N ALA A 15 2.68 -8.60 20.44
CA ALA A 15 1.66 -9.61 20.59
C ALA A 15 2.08 -10.92 19.92
N LYS A 16 1.75 -12.07 20.54
CA LYS A 16 2.03 -13.40 20.02
C LYS A 16 0.84 -14.32 20.18
N ILE A 17 0.73 -15.32 19.27
CA ILE A 17 -0.35 -16.30 19.28
C ILE A 17 0.16 -17.66 18.78
N ASP A 18 -0.45 -18.74 19.28
CA ASP A 18 -0.17 -20.10 18.79
C ASP A 18 -0.84 -20.32 17.41
N ILE A 19 -0.16 -21.03 16.52
CA ILE A 19 -0.64 -21.33 15.18
C ILE A 19 -1.95 -22.13 15.16
N ASN A 20 -2.24 -22.89 16.23
CA ASN A 20 -3.45 -23.69 16.39
C ASN A 20 -4.57 -22.95 17.13
N ALA A 21 -4.32 -21.74 17.64
CA ALA A 21 -5.32 -20.94 18.32
C ALA A 21 -6.49 -20.60 17.38
N PRO A 22 -7.71 -20.42 17.91
CA PRO A 22 -8.85 -19.99 17.12
C PRO A 22 -8.68 -18.54 16.65
N LEU A 23 -9.25 -18.19 15.50
CA LEU A 23 -9.20 -16.82 14.98
C LEU A 23 -9.85 -15.79 15.92
N SER A 24 -10.84 -16.20 16.70
CA SER A 24 -11.48 -15.36 17.71
C SER A 24 -10.50 -14.81 18.76
N GLU A 25 -9.46 -15.58 19.10
CA GLU A 25 -8.40 -15.12 20.00
C GLU A 25 -7.54 -14.01 19.36
N ALA A 26 -7.14 -14.19 18.08
CA ALA A 26 -6.44 -13.15 17.35
C ALA A 26 -7.26 -11.85 17.24
N ILE A 27 -8.56 -11.97 17.03
CA ILE A 27 -9.49 -10.84 17.00
C ILE A 27 -9.50 -10.13 18.35
N GLY A 28 -9.61 -10.88 19.45
CA GLY A 28 -9.57 -10.34 20.80
C GLY A 28 -8.29 -9.55 21.09
N ILE A 29 -7.14 -10.05 20.67
CA ILE A 29 -5.85 -9.35 20.82
C ILE A 29 -5.87 -8.02 20.05
N PHE A 30 -6.36 -7.99 18.79
CA PHE A 30 -6.48 -6.75 18.03
C PHE A 30 -7.47 -5.75 18.65
N GLU A 31 -8.54 -6.23 19.28
CA GLU A 31 -9.54 -5.36 19.93
C GLU A 31 -9.03 -4.76 21.24
N THR A 32 -8.19 -5.48 21.99
CA THR A 32 -7.71 -5.06 23.32
C THR A 32 -6.37 -4.33 23.27
N GLU A 33 -5.43 -4.79 22.44
CA GLU A 33 -4.06 -4.27 22.40
C GLU A 33 -3.78 -3.40 21.17
N ASN A 34 -4.62 -3.52 20.13
CA ASN A 34 -4.51 -2.83 18.84
C ASN A 34 -3.09 -2.85 18.23
N PRO A 35 -2.42 -4.01 18.15
CA PRO A 35 -1.08 -4.10 17.59
C PRO A 35 -1.10 -3.96 16.05
N ASP A 36 0.02 -3.56 15.44
CA ASP A 36 0.17 -3.57 13.97
C ASP A 36 0.06 -4.99 13.40
N LEU A 37 0.58 -5.96 14.13
CA LEU A 37 0.55 -7.38 13.80
C LEU A 37 0.71 -8.26 15.04
N ILE A 38 0.31 -9.52 14.90
CA ILE A 38 0.51 -10.56 15.91
C ILE A 38 1.50 -11.57 15.35
N LEU A 39 2.55 -11.88 16.11
CA LEU A 39 3.53 -12.94 15.75
C LEU A 39 2.94 -14.33 16.00
N VAL A 40 3.02 -15.20 14.99
CA VAL A 40 2.50 -16.57 15.04
C VAL A 40 3.61 -17.55 15.35
N PHE A 41 3.41 -18.39 16.37
CA PHE A 41 4.36 -19.40 16.78
C PHE A 41 3.76 -20.81 16.71
N ASP A 42 4.61 -21.79 16.45
CA ASP A 42 4.36 -23.23 16.62
C ASP A 42 5.34 -23.72 17.70
N GLY A 43 4.84 -23.83 18.92
CA GLY A 43 5.68 -23.97 20.09
C GLY A 43 6.63 -22.78 20.28
N LYS A 44 7.93 -23.01 20.10
CA LYS A 44 8.95 -21.95 20.19
C LYS A 44 9.36 -21.38 18.83
N THR A 45 8.88 -21.94 17.74
CA THR A 45 9.30 -21.58 16.39
C THR A 45 8.36 -20.54 15.79
N TYR A 46 8.87 -19.39 15.42
CA TYR A 46 8.14 -18.37 14.66
C TYR A 46 7.78 -18.89 13.26
N LYS A 47 6.53 -18.68 12.85
CA LYS A 47 5.99 -19.13 11.55
C LYS A 47 5.63 -17.97 10.62
N GLY A 48 5.18 -16.86 11.17
CA GLY A 48 4.72 -15.70 10.40
C GLY A 48 3.91 -14.73 11.24
N VAL A 49 3.06 -13.96 10.57
CA VAL A 49 2.26 -12.90 11.20
C VAL A 49 0.78 -12.99 10.82
N VAL A 50 -0.05 -12.45 11.70
CA VAL A 50 -1.44 -12.09 11.40
C VAL A 50 -1.55 -10.57 11.48
N THR A 51 -2.20 -9.95 10.49
CA THR A 51 -2.53 -8.52 10.46
C THR A 51 -4.03 -8.32 10.47
N GLN A 52 -4.50 -7.11 10.83
CA GLN A 52 -5.94 -6.79 10.78
C GLN A 52 -6.51 -7.00 9.38
N ASP A 53 -5.79 -6.61 8.33
CA ASP A 53 -6.21 -6.81 6.94
C ASP A 53 -6.41 -8.29 6.58
N LEU A 54 -5.51 -9.16 7.04
CA LEU A 54 -5.65 -10.61 6.85
C LEU A 54 -6.90 -11.13 7.55
N LEU A 55 -7.18 -10.67 8.77
CA LEU A 55 -8.38 -11.06 9.51
C LEU A 55 -9.64 -10.56 8.81
N ILE A 56 -9.70 -9.30 8.39
CA ILE A 56 -10.85 -8.75 7.67
C ILE A 56 -11.12 -9.56 6.39
N ARG A 57 -10.09 -9.86 5.61
CA ARG A 57 -10.23 -10.67 4.39
C ARG A 57 -10.61 -12.13 4.67
N SER A 58 -10.14 -12.69 5.78
CA SER A 58 -10.47 -14.07 6.17
C SER A 58 -11.88 -14.21 6.73
N HIS A 59 -12.38 -13.19 7.46
CA HIS A 59 -13.79 -13.14 7.90
C HIS A 59 -14.78 -13.28 6.75
N LEU A 60 -14.39 -12.85 5.54
CA LEU A 60 -15.18 -12.99 4.33
C LEU A 60 -15.24 -14.45 3.81
N LYS A 61 -14.38 -15.33 4.29
CA LYS A 61 -14.22 -16.72 3.79
C LYS A 61 -14.49 -17.79 4.85
N TRP A 62 -14.32 -17.47 6.15
CA TRP A 62 -14.25 -18.48 7.22
C TRP A 62 -15.10 -18.06 8.41
N ASP A 63 -15.74 -19.05 9.06
CA ASP A 63 -16.37 -18.88 10.38
C ASP A 63 -15.26 -18.68 11.43
N PRO A 64 -15.17 -17.51 12.09
CA PRO A 64 -14.06 -17.21 13.03
C PRO A 64 -14.01 -18.14 14.23
N THR A 65 -15.14 -18.78 14.56
CA THR A 65 -15.21 -19.72 15.70
C THR A 65 -14.64 -21.08 15.38
N LYS A 66 -14.57 -21.44 14.09
CA LYS A 66 -14.07 -22.74 13.58
C LYS A 66 -12.70 -22.63 12.94
N ALA A 67 -12.38 -21.49 12.35
CA ALA A 67 -11.10 -21.28 11.70
C ALA A 67 -9.97 -21.05 12.72
N LYS A 68 -8.78 -21.45 12.37
CA LYS A 68 -7.57 -21.33 13.18
C LYS A 68 -6.60 -20.31 12.57
N VAL A 69 -5.67 -19.83 13.37
CA VAL A 69 -4.61 -18.91 12.94
C VAL A 69 -3.81 -19.48 11.77
N ARG A 70 -3.56 -20.80 11.74
CA ARG A 70 -2.87 -21.48 10.63
C ARG A 70 -3.54 -21.36 9.26
N ASP A 71 -4.82 -21.03 9.22
CA ASP A 71 -5.58 -20.91 7.97
C ASP A 71 -5.43 -19.52 7.33
N VAL A 72 -4.91 -18.54 8.09
CA VAL A 72 -4.87 -17.11 7.68
C VAL A 72 -3.52 -16.42 7.84
N TYR A 73 -2.58 -16.95 8.65
CA TYR A 73 -1.29 -16.29 8.81
C TYR A 73 -0.52 -16.22 7.49
N LYS A 74 0.37 -15.23 7.37
CA LYS A 74 1.33 -15.16 6.25
C LYS A 74 2.76 -15.23 6.77
N PRO A 75 3.67 -15.90 6.05
CA PRO A 75 5.10 -15.84 6.36
C PRO A 75 5.60 -14.40 6.28
N ALA A 76 6.49 -14.02 7.20
CA ALA A 76 7.18 -12.74 7.17
C ALA A 76 8.66 -12.93 7.52
N PRO A 77 9.56 -12.14 6.93
CA PRO A 77 10.98 -12.24 7.21
C PRO A 77 11.30 -11.77 8.64
N VAL A 78 12.39 -12.30 9.18
CA VAL A 78 12.98 -11.84 10.44
C VAL A 78 14.17 -10.95 10.09
N VAL A 79 14.26 -9.78 10.70
CA VAL A 79 15.44 -8.89 10.62
C VAL A 79 16.31 -9.09 11.86
N LYS A 80 17.63 -8.98 11.70
CA LYS A 80 18.54 -9.09 12.83
C LYS A 80 18.69 -7.76 13.56
N PRO A 81 18.96 -7.77 14.87
CA PRO A 81 19.26 -6.54 15.61
C PRO A 81 20.40 -5.72 15.02
N THR A 82 21.37 -6.40 14.37
CA THR A 82 22.55 -5.81 13.73
C THR A 82 22.34 -5.39 12.29
N ASP A 83 21.16 -5.62 11.71
CA ASP A 83 20.85 -5.18 10.36
C ASP A 83 20.67 -3.66 10.32
N ASP A 84 20.96 -3.05 9.15
CA ASP A 84 20.72 -1.64 8.90
C ASP A 84 19.22 -1.35 8.69
N LEU A 85 18.76 -0.18 9.12
CA LEU A 85 17.35 0.23 8.97
C LEU A 85 16.85 0.22 7.52
N SER A 86 17.74 0.42 6.55
CA SER A 86 17.38 0.37 5.13
C SER A 86 16.97 -1.02 4.68
N LEU A 87 17.56 -2.10 5.23
CA LEU A 87 17.11 -3.46 4.98
C LEU A 87 15.71 -3.69 5.58
N ALA A 88 15.46 -3.20 6.78
CA ALA A 88 14.13 -3.27 7.39
C ALA A 88 13.08 -2.53 6.54
N ALA A 89 13.39 -1.30 6.09
CA ALA A 89 12.54 -0.52 5.20
C ALA A 89 12.23 -1.25 3.88
N LYS A 90 13.25 -1.87 3.28
CA LYS A 90 13.11 -2.69 2.06
C LYS A 90 12.15 -3.85 2.29
N LEU A 91 12.38 -4.64 3.34
CA LEU A 91 11.53 -5.80 3.65
C LEU A 91 10.09 -5.40 4.00
N MET A 92 9.87 -4.27 4.67
CA MET A 92 8.53 -3.71 4.92
C MET A 92 7.82 -3.38 3.59
N LEU A 93 8.50 -2.75 2.64
CA LEU A 93 7.96 -2.45 1.32
C LEU A 93 7.64 -3.72 0.52
N GLU A 94 8.55 -4.71 0.50
CA GLU A 94 8.38 -5.95 -0.25
C GLU A 94 7.26 -6.83 0.31
N THR A 95 7.07 -6.84 1.64
CA THR A 95 6.09 -7.69 2.30
C THR A 95 4.74 -7.02 2.55
N ASP A 96 4.64 -5.70 2.35
CA ASP A 96 3.47 -4.90 2.72
C ASP A 96 3.11 -5.05 4.21
N LEU A 97 4.13 -5.01 5.06
CA LEU A 97 3.98 -5.08 6.51
C LEU A 97 4.41 -3.76 7.14
N LYS A 98 3.62 -3.26 8.10
CA LYS A 98 3.94 -2.09 8.91
C LYS A 98 5.01 -2.37 9.96
N SER A 99 5.17 -3.64 10.34
CA SER A 99 6.14 -4.05 11.33
C SER A 99 6.79 -5.38 10.93
N LEU A 100 8.03 -5.61 11.38
CA LEU A 100 8.77 -6.86 11.16
C LEU A 100 9.26 -7.42 12.49
N PRO A 101 9.29 -8.76 12.64
CA PRO A 101 9.93 -9.41 13.78
C PRO A 101 11.45 -9.21 13.73
N VAL A 102 12.02 -8.99 14.91
CA VAL A 102 13.46 -8.82 15.12
C VAL A 102 14.00 -9.98 15.93
N GLY A 103 15.04 -10.65 15.42
CA GLY A 103 15.65 -11.81 16.07
C GLY A 103 16.85 -12.33 15.30
N GLU A 104 17.59 -13.29 15.88
CA GLU A 104 18.70 -13.94 15.18
C GLU A 104 18.19 -14.94 14.14
N ASP A 105 17.12 -15.65 14.49
CA ASP A 105 16.49 -16.68 13.67
C ASP A 105 15.01 -16.86 14.06
N LYS A 106 14.35 -17.85 13.45
CA LYS A 106 12.93 -18.15 13.74
C LYS A 106 12.67 -18.73 15.14
N SER A 107 13.68 -19.08 15.89
CA SER A 107 13.53 -19.60 17.26
C SER A 107 13.83 -18.55 18.32
N ASN A 108 14.52 -17.48 17.94
CA ASN A 108 15.02 -16.44 18.82
C ASN A 108 14.50 -15.07 18.35
N ILE A 109 13.22 -14.77 18.60
CA ILE A 109 12.60 -13.47 18.35
C ILE A 109 12.69 -12.63 19.61
N TYR A 110 13.26 -11.43 19.51
CA TYR A 110 13.50 -10.52 20.62
C TYR A 110 12.52 -9.35 20.68
N GLY A 111 11.90 -9.01 19.53
CA GLY A 111 11.01 -7.86 19.45
C GLY A 111 10.46 -7.66 18.05
N ILE A 112 9.99 -6.46 17.83
CA ILE A 112 9.52 -5.98 16.51
C ILE A 112 10.10 -4.60 16.22
N ILE A 113 10.18 -4.25 14.93
CA ILE A 113 10.43 -2.90 14.45
C ILE A 113 9.26 -2.46 13.60
N SER A 114 8.70 -1.26 13.85
CA SER A 114 7.62 -0.69 13.04
C SER A 114 8.15 0.34 12.04
N ASP A 115 7.41 0.55 10.98
CA ASP A 115 7.68 1.56 9.95
C ASP A 115 7.73 2.97 10.55
N ILE A 116 6.79 3.29 11.44
CA ILE A 116 6.71 4.60 12.09
C ILE A 116 7.89 4.83 13.05
N SER A 117 8.32 3.80 13.80
CA SER A 117 9.48 3.92 14.69
C SER A 117 10.79 4.09 13.92
N LEU A 118 10.90 3.40 12.77
CA LEU A 118 11.99 3.57 11.82
C LEU A 118 12.01 5.01 11.27
N LEU A 119 10.87 5.52 10.82
CA LEU A 119 10.75 6.88 10.30
C LEU A 119 11.04 7.93 11.36
N ASP A 120 10.56 7.78 12.60
CA ASP A 120 10.87 8.70 13.70
C ASP A 120 12.39 8.82 13.92
N ARG A 121 13.09 7.68 13.88
CA ARG A 121 14.55 7.69 14.06
C ARG A 121 15.26 8.37 12.88
N VAL A 122 14.87 8.06 11.66
CA VAL A 122 15.50 8.63 10.45
C VAL A 122 15.14 10.10 10.26
N ALA A 123 13.94 10.54 10.66
CA ALA A 123 13.53 11.94 10.58
C ALA A 123 14.33 12.87 11.53
N LYS A 124 15.04 12.33 12.51
CA LYS A 124 15.95 13.10 13.39
C LYS A 124 17.27 13.46 12.70
N GLU A 125 17.59 12.78 11.60
CA GLU A 125 18.79 12.99 10.79
C GLU A 125 18.57 14.03 9.66
N GLU A 126 19.53 14.16 8.75
CA GLU A 126 19.46 15.07 7.58
C GLU A 126 18.25 14.81 6.66
N PHE A 127 17.78 13.55 6.60
CA PHE A 127 16.58 13.19 5.84
C PHE A 127 15.35 13.95 6.31
N GLY A 128 15.22 14.17 7.61
CA GLY A 128 14.11 14.91 8.19
C GLY A 128 14.06 16.41 7.84
N LYS A 129 15.15 16.98 7.32
CA LYS A 129 15.21 18.38 6.87
C LYS A 129 14.68 18.58 5.44
N LYS A 130 14.51 17.50 4.68
CA LYS A 130 13.96 17.55 3.32
C LYS A 130 12.49 17.94 3.34
N GLN A 131 12.00 18.42 2.21
CA GLN A 131 10.63 18.92 2.09
C GLN A 131 9.67 17.82 1.62
N VAL A 132 8.42 17.90 2.08
CA VAL A 132 7.32 16.99 1.72
C VAL A 132 7.15 16.86 0.20
N LYS A 133 7.25 17.98 -0.53
CA LYS A 133 7.10 18.02 -2.00
C LYS A 133 8.10 17.15 -2.76
N GLU A 134 9.24 16.80 -2.14
CA GLU A 134 10.24 15.94 -2.75
C GLU A 134 9.82 14.46 -2.80
N PHE A 135 8.85 14.06 -1.94
CA PHE A 135 8.47 12.67 -1.74
C PHE A 135 6.98 12.39 -1.95
N MET A 136 6.13 13.42 -1.97
CA MET A 136 4.70 13.25 -2.14
C MET A 136 4.34 12.73 -3.53
N THR A 137 3.28 11.92 -3.62
CA THR A 137 2.64 11.55 -4.87
C THR A 137 1.71 12.68 -5.31
N THR A 138 1.92 13.26 -6.51
CA THR A 138 1.18 14.43 -7.03
C THR A 138 -0.07 14.05 -7.82
N ASP A 139 -0.12 12.88 -8.45
CA ASP A 139 -1.27 12.40 -9.21
C ASP A 139 -2.37 11.87 -8.26
N VAL A 140 -3.07 12.80 -7.61
CA VAL A 140 -4.06 12.47 -6.59
C VAL A 140 -5.43 12.23 -7.20
N ILE A 141 -5.96 11.03 -6.99
CA ILE A 141 -7.33 10.69 -7.38
C ILE A 141 -8.28 11.22 -6.31
N THR A 142 -9.23 12.04 -6.73
CA THR A 142 -10.23 12.66 -5.85
C THR A 142 -11.65 12.30 -6.28
N LEU A 143 -12.60 12.40 -5.36
CA LEU A 143 -14.04 12.26 -5.62
C LEU A 143 -14.78 13.48 -5.07
N LYS A 144 -16.08 13.60 -5.45
CA LYS A 144 -16.96 14.68 -5.02
C LYS A 144 -17.83 14.22 -3.84
N PRO A 145 -18.35 15.15 -3.00
CA PRO A 145 -19.23 14.82 -1.88
C PRO A 145 -20.51 14.06 -2.31
N ASP A 146 -20.99 14.32 -3.53
CA ASP A 146 -22.18 13.68 -4.10
C ASP A 146 -21.94 12.31 -4.74
N ASP A 147 -20.68 11.93 -4.91
CA ASP A 147 -20.33 10.57 -5.34
C ASP A 147 -20.76 9.54 -4.28
N THR A 148 -20.93 8.29 -4.72
CA THR A 148 -21.44 7.22 -3.84
C THR A 148 -20.31 6.38 -3.24
N VAL A 149 -20.59 5.69 -2.15
CA VAL A 149 -19.72 4.67 -1.55
C VAL A 149 -19.35 3.59 -2.58
N ALA A 150 -20.29 3.17 -3.44
CA ALA A 150 -20.01 2.23 -4.52
C ALA A 150 -18.91 2.74 -5.46
N LYS A 151 -18.98 4.01 -5.87
CA LYS A 151 -17.96 4.64 -6.71
C LYS A 151 -16.61 4.71 -6.01
N ALA A 152 -16.59 5.09 -4.72
CA ALA A 152 -15.36 5.13 -3.94
C ALA A 152 -14.69 3.75 -3.85
N LEU A 153 -15.45 2.70 -3.53
CA LEU A 153 -14.94 1.32 -3.47
C LEU A 153 -14.42 0.84 -4.84
N ALA A 154 -15.11 1.16 -5.93
CA ALA A 154 -14.66 0.84 -7.29
C ALA A 154 -13.35 1.57 -7.61
N THR A 155 -13.28 2.88 -7.34
CA THR A 155 -12.07 3.70 -7.56
C THR A 155 -10.89 3.18 -6.74
N MET A 156 -11.09 2.89 -5.44
CA MET A 156 -10.04 2.32 -4.59
C MET A 156 -9.53 0.99 -5.13
N ARG A 157 -10.45 0.14 -5.58
CA ARG A 157 -10.12 -1.16 -6.16
C ARG A 157 -9.35 -1.02 -7.47
N ASP A 158 -9.86 -0.19 -8.40
CA ASP A 158 -9.34 -0.11 -9.77
C ASP A 158 -7.97 0.59 -9.79
N HIS A 159 -7.71 1.52 -8.85
CA HIS A 159 -6.45 2.23 -8.72
C HIS A 159 -5.52 1.67 -7.63
N SER A 160 -5.93 0.61 -6.92
CA SER A 160 -5.15 0.02 -5.81
C SER A 160 -4.74 1.04 -4.75
N ILE A 161 -5.68 1.93 -4.36
CA ILE A 161 -5.51 2.94 -3.32
C ILE A 161 -6.45 2.68 -2.16
N SER A 162 -6.07 3.09 -0.96
CA SER A 162 -6.83 2.87 0.27
C SER A 162 -7.45 4.14 0.86
N ARG A 163 -7.21 5.29 0.22
CA ARG A 163 -7.74 6.58 0.67
C ARG A 163 -8.03 7.48 -0.53
N ILE A 164 -9.12 8.24 -0.45
CA ILE A 164 -9.54 9.15 -1.51
C ILE A 164 -9.96 10.47 -0.86
N PRO A 165 -9.26 11.59 -1.17
CA PRO A 165 -9.70 12.91 -0.78
C PRO A 165 -11.00 13.29 -1.47
N ILE A 166 -11.89 13.93 -0.72
CA ILE A 166 -13.15 14.45 -1.23
C ILE A 166 -13.01 15.96 -1.39
N VAL A 167 -13.23 16.45 -2.61
CA VAL A 167 -13.04 17.86 -2.96
C VAL A 167 -14.31 18.47 -3.53
N ASN A 168 -14.52 19.75 -3.29
CA ASN A 168 -15.62 20.52 -3.88
C ASN A 168 -15.37 20.86 -5.36
N GLU A 169 -16.27 21.63 -5.98
CA GLU A 169 -16.16 22.05 -7.38
C GLU A 169 -14.93 22.95 -7.66
N GLU A 170 -14.44 23.66 -6.64
CA GLU A 170 -13.25 24.48 -6.73
C GLU A 170 -11.94 23.70 -6.52
N GLY A 171 -12.02 22.39 -6.23
CA GLY A 171 -10.88 21.53 -5.93
C GLY A 171 -10.36 21.65 -4.49
N LYS A 172 -11.09 22.35 -3.61
CA LYS A 172 -10.73 22.46 -2.18
C LYS A 172 -11.12 21.20 -1.42
N LEU A 173 -10.28 20.79 -0.48
CA LEU A 173 -10.48 19.63 0.37
C LEU A 173 -11.68 19.82 1.30
N GLU A 174 -12.64 18.88 1.27
CA GLU A 174 -13.79 18.81 2.17
C GLU A 174 -13.72 17.64 3.14
N GLY A 175 -13.07 16.55 2.76
CA GLY A 175 -12.99 15.37 3.59
C GLY A 175 -12.08 14.28 3.02
N LEU A 176 -12.07 13.16 3.72
CA LEU A 176 -11.32 11.96 3.36
C LEU A 176 -12.20 10.73 3.56
N VAL A 177 -12.13 9.79 2.64
CA VAL A 177 -12.72 8.46 2.79
C VAL A 177 -11.61 7.43 2.70
N THR A 178 -11.54 6.51 3.67
CA THR A 178 -10.57 5.41 3.66
C THR A 178 -11.25 4.06 3.40
N LEU A 179 -10.50 3.13 2.82
CA LEU A 179 -10.98 1.77 2.59
C LEU A 179 -11.35 1.09 3.91
N HIS A 180 -10.58 1.34 4.97
CA HIS A 180 -10.84 0.82 6.31
C HIS A 180 -12.22 1.24 6.84
N ASP A 181 -12.54 2.54 6.76
CA ASP A 181 -13.85 3.06 7.21
C ASP A 181 -15.00 2.46 6.40
N LEU A 182 -14.82 2.34 5.07
CA LEU A 182 -15.84 1.74 4.23
C LEU A 182 -16.03 0.24 4.49
N ILE A 183 -14.97 -0.50 4.76
CA ILE A 183 -15.07 -1.92 5.15
C ILE A 183 -15.84 -2.06 6.46
N ILE A 184 -15.49 -1.29 7.48
CA ILE A 184 -16.15 -1.39 8.80
C ILE A 184 -17.63 -1.01 8.70
N ARG A 185 -17.96 0.10 8.02
CA ARG A 185 -19.34 0.63 8.01
C ARG A 185 -20.26 -0.07 7.00
N PHE A 186 -19.74 -0.55 5.88
CA PHE A 186 -20.56 -1.05 4.76
C PHE A 186 -20.36 -2.52 4.44
N ILE A 187 -19.17 -3.05 4.63
CA ILE A 187 -18.85 -4.43 4.23
C ILE A 187 -19.03 -5.39 5.41
N LYS A 188 -18.39 -5.10 6.55
CA LYS A 188 -18.45 -5.95 7.77
C LYS A 188 -19.91 -6.21 8.24
N PRO A 189 -20.81 -5.23 8.30
CA PRO A 189 -22.20 -5.49 8.70
C PRO A 189 -22.97 -6.42 7.75
N ARG A 190 -22.71 -6.35 6.43
CA ARG A 190 -23.37 -7.23 5.44
C ARG A 190 -23.00 -8.69 5.64
N PHE A 191 -21.77 -8.97 5.99
CA PHE A 191 -21.34 -10.33 6.32
C PHE A 191 -21.95 -10.83 7.61
N LYS A 192 -22.00 -10.01 8.67
CA LYS A 192 -22.68 -10.36 9.93
C LYS A 192 -24.16 -10.68 9.72
N ALA A 193 -24.85 -9.88 8.89
CA ALA A 193 -26.24 -10.12 8.53
C ALA A 193 -26.46 -11.44 7.78
N GLN A 194 -25.53 -11.84 6.91
CA GLN A 194 -25.59 -13.09 6.17
C GLN A 194 -25.48 -14.32 7.08
N TYR A 195 -24.80 -14.19 8.23
CA TYR A 195 -24.69 -15.25 9.24
C TYR A 195 -25.71 -15.12 10.39
N GLY A 196 -26.70 -14.22 10.29
CA GLY A 196 -27.75 -14.06 11.29
C GLY A 196 -27.35 -13.36 12.58
N GLU A 197 -26.16 -12.74 12.63
CA GLU A 197 -25.62 -12.07 13.83
C GLU A 197 -26.17 -10.64 14.06
N LEU A 198 -26.91 -10.08 13.09
CA LEU A 198 -27.49 -8.74 13.17
C LEU A 198 -29.02 -8.81 13.14
N ALA A 199 -29.64 -8.72 14.31
CA ALA A 199 -31.08 -8.51 14.43
C ALA A 199 -31.37 -7.01 14.57
N GLY A 200 -31.90 -6.39 13.50
CA GLY A 200 -32.52 -5.06 13.56
C GLY A 200 -31.66 -3.84 13.18
N GLU A 201 -30.36 -3.96 12.88
CA GLU A 201 -29.58 -2.84 12.38
C GLU A 201 -29.78 -2.59 10.87
N LYS A 202 -30.10 -1.34 10.50
CA LYS A 202 -30.16 -0.94 9.09
C LYS A 202 -28.74 -0.83 8.52
N ILE A 203 -28.41 -1.71 7.58
CA ILE A 203 -27.15 -1.66 6.86
C ILE A 203 -27.23 -0.54 5.80
N PRO A 204 -26.35 0.49 5.83
CA PRO A 204 -26.42 1.59 4.88
C PRO A 204 -26.21 1.10 3.44
N PRO A 205 -26.96 1.58 2.44
CA PRO A 205 -26.81 1.17 1.05
C PRO A 205 -25.50 1.69 0.45
N PHE A 206 -24.96 1.00 -0.54
CA PHE A 206 -23.76 1.47 -1.26
C PHE A 206 -24.03 2.72 -2.11
N SER A 207 -25.30 3.09 -2.32
CA SER A 207 -25.71 4.36 -2.93
C SER A 207 -25.61 5.56 -1.98
N THR A 208 -25.23 5.36 -0.70
CA THR A 208 -24.97 6.44 0.26
C THR A 208 -23.94 7.40 -0.30
N GLN A 209 -24.19 8.71 -0.20
CA GLN A 209 -23.28 9.75 -0.68
C GLN A 209 -22.07 9.90 0.24
N LEU A 210 -20.91 10.24 -0.33
CA LEU A 210 -19.66 10.37 0.41
C LEU A 210 -19.70 11.47 1.46
N ARG A 211 -20.51 12.54 1.26
CA ARG A 211 -20.72 13.60 2.24
C ARG A 211 -21.23 13.11 3.60
N GLU A 212 -21.95 11.97 3.62
CA GLU A 212 -22.52 11.39 4.83
C GLU A 212 -21.54 10.52 5.62
N VAL A 213 -20.47 10.07 4.95
CA VAL A 213 -19.54 9.08 5.50
C VAL A 213 -18.09 9.55 5.55
N MET A 214 -17.75 10.60 4.82
CA MET A 214 -16.39 11.15 4.81
C MET A 214 -16.00 11.69 6.18
N MET A 215 -14.75 11.51 6.55
CA MET A 215 -14.12 12.19 7.68
C MET A 215 -13.91 13.65 7.31
N ARG A 216 -14.40 14.56 8.14
CA ARG A 216 -14.16 16.02 8.04
C ARG A 216 -13.02 16.42 8.98
N GLY A 217 -12.46 17.61 8.76
CA GLY A 217 -11.34 18.08 9.59
C GLY A 217 -10.09 17.22 9.40
N VAL A 218 -9.80 16.84 8.16
CA VAL A 218 -8.66 16.01 7.79
C VAL A 218 -7.36 16.72 8.13
N ILE A 219 -6.42 15.99 8.71
CA ILE A 219 -5.09 16.49 9.00
C ILE A 219 -4.32 16.59 7.68
N THR A 220 -3.81 17.80 7.43
CA THR A 220 -3.10 18.13 6.20
C THR A 220 -1.72 18.70 6.51
N ILE A 221 -0.88 18.79 5.47
CA ILE A 221 0.43 19.39 5.56
C ILE A 221 0.71 20.23 4.31
N LEU A 222 1.57 21.24 4.43
CA LEU A 222 2.00 22.05 3.28
C LEU A 222 3.15 21.35 2.52
N PRO A 223 3.29 21.60 1.21
CA PRO A 223 4.36 21.01 0.39
C PRO A 223 5.78 21.35 0.86
N ASP A 224 5.95 22.55 1.43
CA ASP A 224 7.25 23.06 1.90
C ASP A 224 7.57 22.68 3.35
N ALA A 225 6.65 22.03 4.06
CA ALA A 225 6.92 21.46 5.38
C ALA A 225 8.01 20.39 5.30
N THR A 226 8.71 20.18 6.40
CA THR A 226 9.78 19.20 6.49
C THR A 226 9.25 17.78 6.70
N ILE A 227 10.04 16.78 6.31
CA ILE A 227 9.73 15.37 6.60
C ILE A 227 9.66 15.12 8.12
N ARG A 228 10.46 15.83 8.91
CA ARG A 228 10.37 15.76 10.38
C ARG A 228 9.00 16.17 10.89
N GLU A 229 8.47 17.29 10.41
CA GLU A 229 7.12 17.76 10.77
C GLU A 229 6.05 16.77 10.27
N ALA A 230 6.20 16.24 9.06
CA ALA A 230 5.28 15.22 8.53
C ALA A 230 5.25 13.96 9.40
N VAL A 231 6.43 13.41 9.75
CA VAL A 231 6.52 12.21 10.60
C VAL A 231 5.98 12.48 12.00
N ALA A 232 6.31 13.63 12.62
CA ALA A 232 5.74 14.01 13.91
C ALA A 232 4.21 14.10 13.85
N THR A 233 3.66 14.73 12.80
CA THR A 233 2.20 14.81 12.58
C THR A 233 1.57 13.44 12.45
N MET A 234 2.21 12.51 11.72
CA MET A 234 1.72 11.12 11.59
C MET A 234 1.70 10.40 12.95
N ILE A 235 2.76 10.55 13.75
CA ILE A 235 2.88 9.94 15.08
C ILE A 235 1.82 10.49 16.05
N ASP A 236 1.73 11.81 16.16
CA ASP A 236 0.85 12.49 17.12
C ASP A 236 -0.63 12.18 16.87
N ASN A 237 -0.99 11.90 15.60
CA ASN A 237 -2.35 11.64 15.20
C ASN A 237 -2.62 10.14 14.88
N HIS A 238 -1.65 9.26 15.07
CA HIS A 238 -1.76 7.82 14.79
C HIS A 238 -2.23 7.52 13.36
N ILE A 239 -1.68 8.22 12.37
CA ILE A 239 -2.00 8.07 10.94
C ILE A 239 -0.76 7.69 10.13
N ASP A 240 -0.96 6.98 9.03
CA ASP A 240 0.10 6.47 8.15
C ASP A 240 0.21 7.26 6.83
N GLY A 241 -0.39 8.45 6.78
CA GLY A 241 -0.29 9.33 5.63
C GLY A 241 -1.06 10.64 5.79
N LEU A 242 -0.61 11.64 5.06
CA LEU A 242 -1.08 13.01 5.09
C LEU A 242 -1.54 13.45 3.71
N LEU A 243 -2.61 14.24 3.66
CA LEU A 243 -2.98 14.98 2.48
C LEU A 243 -2.15 16.27 2.42
N VAL A 244 -1.54 16.51 1.27
CA VAL A 244 -0.75 17.72 1.04
C VAL A 244 -1.63 18.74 0.33
N VAL A 245 -1.79 19.91 0.93
CA VAL A 245 -2.61 21.00 0.39
C VAL A 245 -1.78 22.27 0.23
N ASN A 246 -2.18 23.13 -0.70
CA ASN A 246 -1.62 24.46 -0.82
C ASN A 246 -2.33 25.45 0.15
N GLU A 247 -1.90 26.71 0.15
CA GLU A 247 -2.49 27.78 0.99
C GLU A 247 -3.98 28.04 0.73
N GLU A 248 -4.47 27.67 -0.47
CA GLU A 248 -5.89 27.77 -0.84
C GLU A 248 -6.71 26.53 -0.39
N ASN A 249 -6.12 25.62 0.36
CA ASN A 249 -6.70 24.32 0.77
C ASN A 249 -7.05 23.41 -0.43
N LYS A 250 -6.38 23.57 -1.56
CA LYS A 250 -6.48 22.66 -2.70
C LYS A 250 -5.49 21.51 -2.55
N ILE A 251 -5.94 20.29 -2.88
CA ILE A 251 -5.10 19.12 -2.82
C ILE A 251 -4.00 19.19 -3.89
N VAL A 252 -2.74 19.00 -3.50
CA VAL A 252 -1.58 19.03 -4.39
C VAL A 252 -0.77 17.74 -4.30
N GLY A 253 -1.02 16.89 -3.30
CA GLY A 253 -0.32 15.62 -3.15
C GLY A 253 -0.87 14.77 -2.02
N VAL A 254 -0.32 13.57 -1.92
CA VAL A 254 -0.48 12.64 -0.78
C VAL A 254 0.90 12.16 -0.38
N LEU A 255 1.21 12.20 0.91
CA LEU A 255 2.42 11.66 1.49
C LEU A 255 2.06 10.49 2.41
N THR A 256 2.64 9.32 2.18
CA THR A 256 2.44 8.14 3.01
C THR A 256 3.75 7.65 3.62
N VAL A 257 3.66 6.82 4.64
CA VAL A 257 4.81 6.12 5.23
C VAL A 257 5.62 5.40 4.13
N LYS A 258 4.95 4.77 3.15
CA LYS A 258 5.63 4.05 2.05
C LYS A 258 6.46 4.96 1.16
N ASP A 259 5.99 6.18 0.90
CA ASP A 259 6.73 7.17 0.10
C ASP A 259 8.04 7.58 0.80
N LEU A 260 8.04 7.57 2.14
CA LEU A 260 9.22 7.87 2.95
C LEU A 260 10.14 6.66 3.16
N LEU A 261 9.59 5.44 3.26
CA LEU A 261 10.41 4.22 3.36
C LEU A 261 11.21 3.95 2.08
N LEU A 262 10.67 4.33 0.93
CA LEU A 262 11.29 4.05 -0.38
C LEU A 262 12.71 4.63 -0.50
N PRO A 263 12.98 5.92 -0.28
CA PRO A 263 14.34 6.47 -0.33
C PRO A 263 15.25 5.88 0.77
N ILE A 264 14.71 5.51 1.94
CA ILE A 264 15.50 4.91 3.02
C ILE A 264 15.99 3.52 2.61
N SER A 265 15.13 2.70 2.04
CA SER A 265 15.47 1.34 1.60
C SER A 265 16.60 1.27 0.58
N ARG A 266 16.88 2.36 -0.14
CA ARG A 266 17.93 2.48 -1.17
C ARG A 266 19.28 2.91 -0.64
N MET A 267 19.37 3.31 0.61
CA MET A 267 20.61 3.84 1.18
C MET A 267 21.75 2.78 1.25
N VAL A 268 21.40 1.49 1.21
CA VAL A 268 22.37 0.37 1.22
C VAL A 268 22.62 -0.24 -0.16
N GLU A 269 21.63 -0.21 -1.07
CA GLU A 269 21.76 -0.85 -2.38
C GLU A 269 21.89 0.18 -3.50
N LYS A 270 23.07 0.23 -4.15
CA LYS A 270 23.30 1.06 -5.33
C LYS A 270 22.58 0.59 -6.61
N GLU A 271 21.86 -0.56 -6.57
CA GLU A 271 21.35 -1.22 -7.79
C GLU A 271 19.85 -1.44 -7.89
N ALA A 272 19.06 -1.32 -6.84
CA ALA A 272 17.61 -1.58 -6.92
C ALA A 272 16.83 -0.31 -7.19
N LYS A 273 16.50 -0.06 -8.46
CA LYS A 273 15.74 1.11 -8.89
C LYS A 273 14.22 0.98 -8.62
N PHE A 274 13.69 -0.24 -8.58
CA PHE A 274 12.26 -0.49 -8.43
C PHE A 274 11.98 -1.58 -7.40
N TYR A 275 10.99 -1.33 -6.51
CA TYR A 275 10.50 -2.29 -5.53
C TYR A 275 9.21 -2.92 -6.01
N LEU A 276 9.16 -4.25 -6.01
CA LEU A 276 7.96 -5.01 -6.37
C LEU A 276 7.26 -5.51 -5.12
N GLN A 277 6.03 -5.05 -4.92
CA GLN A 277 5.14 -5.52 -3.87
C GLN A 277 4.11 -6.47 -4.45
N LEU A 278 4.12 -7.73 -3.98
CA LEU A 278 3.16 -8.75 -4.36
C LEU A 278 2.04 -8.88 -3.33
N GLY A 279 0.79 -8.78 -3.76
CA GLY A 279 -0.38 -8.87 -2.89
C GLY A 279 -1.45 -9.84 -3.41
N GLY A 280 -2.52 -9.99 -2.63
CA GLY A 280 -3.64 -10.86 -2.96
C GLY A 280 -3.29 -12.34 -2.87
N ASP A 281 -3.70 -13.12 -3.87
CA ASP A 281 -3.49 -14.56 -3.96
C ASP A 281 -2.08 -14.94 -4.49
N ALA A 282 -1.13 -14.00 -4.50
CA ALA A 282 0.26 -14.26 -4.93
C ALA A 282 0.95 -15.36 -4.10
N HIS A 283 0.52 -15.58 -2.85
CA HIS A 283 1.00 -16.66 -2.00
C HIS A 283 0.59 -18.06 -2.49
N LEU A 284 -0.44 -18.16 -3.33
CA LEU A 284 -0.90 -19.41 -3.94
C LEU A 284 -0.16 -19.77 -5.24
N LEU A 285 0.72 -18.90 -5.71
CA LEU A 285 1.55 -19.17 -6.87
C LEU A 285 2.70 -20.11 -6.50
N SER A 286 3.07 -21.00 -7.42
CA SER A 286 4.30 -21.79 -7.26
C SER A 286 5.52 -20.85 -7.29
N ASP A 287 6.61 -21.27 -6.64
CA ASP A 287 7.86 -20.50 -6.63
C ASP A 287 8.36 -20.22 -8.06
N PHE A 288 8.29 -21.21 -8.95
CA PHE A 288 8.61 -21.04 -10.38
C PHE A 288 7.78 -19.92 -11.04
N THR A 289 6.46 -19.91 -10.80
CA THR A 289 5.57 -18.89 -11.37
C THR A 289 5.90 -17.51 -10.82
N ARG A 290 6.17 -17.42 -9.52
CA ARG A 290 6.54 -16.17 -8.84
C ARG A 290 7.86 -15.61 -9.36
N GLU A 291 8.90 -16.44 -9.44
CA GLU A 291 10.21 -16.04 -9.96
C GLU A 291 10.11 -15.56 -11.43
N ARG A 292 9.31 -16.26 -12.23
CA ARG A 292 9.09 -15.87 -13.63
C ARG A 292 8.43 -14.50 -13.72
N ILE A 293 7.38 -14.24 -12.94
CA ILE A 293 6.69 -12.95 -12.89
C ILE A 293 7.67 -11.84 -12.48
N ILE A 294 8.46 -12.05 -11.43
CA ILE A 294 9.47 -11.09 -10.96
C ILE A 294 10.47 -10.76 -12.07
N LYS A 295 10.98 -11.80 -12.75
CA LYS A 295 11.92 -11.64 -13.87
C LYS A 295 11.32 -10.84 -15.03
N ASP A 296 10.07 -11.12 -15.40
CA ASP A 296 9.39 -10.44 -16.51
C ASP A 296 9.11 -8.97 -16.17
N ILE A 297 8.73 -8.66 -14.91
CA ILE A 297 8.56 -7.29 -14.44
C ILE A 297 9.91 -6.54 -14.42
N LYS A 298 10.99 -7.16 -13.94
CA LYS A 298 12.33 -6.56 -13.96
C LYS A 298 12.74 -6.21 -15.38
N LYS A 299 12.58 -7.15 -16.32
CA LYS A 299 12.87 -6.91 -17.74
C LYS A 299 12.06 -5.76 -18.34
N PHE A 300 10.79 -5.63 -17.95
CA PHE A 300 9.93 -4.53 -18.36
C PHE A 300 10.46 -3.20 -17.84
N VAL A 301 10.76 -3.11 -16.53
CA VAL A 301 11.31 -1.90 -15.90
C VAL A 301 12.63 -1.48 -16.56
N ASP A 302 13.55 -2.43 -16.76
CA ASP A 302 14.84 -2.17 -17.40
C ASP A 302 14.65 -1.64 -18.85
N GLY A 303 13.64 -2.17 -19.57
CA GLY A 303 13.34 -1.74 -20.94
C GLY A 303 12.70 -0.36 -21.05
N TYR A 304 12.05 0.14 -19.98
CA TYR A 304 11.35 1.42 -19.96
C TYR A 304 11.93 2.40 -18.93
N ALA A 305 13.13 2.18 -18.42
CA ALA A 305 13.79 2.98 -17.37
C ALA A 305 13.82 4.47 -17.71
N ASP A 306 14.11 4.84 -18.97
CA ASP A 306 14.17 6.24 -19.42
C ASP A 306 12.82 6.98 -19.28
N ILE A 307 11.71 6.26 -19.37
CA ILE A 307 10.36 6.80 -19.31
C ILE A 307 9.80 6.72 -17.89
N LEU A 308 10.03 5.60 -17.22
CA LEU A 308 9.58 5.35 -15.85
C LEU A 308 10.33 6.20 -14.82
N GLY A 309 11.56 6.62 -15.15
CA GLY A 309 12.45 7.29 -14.20
C GLY A 309 13.38 6.30 -13.51
N ASP A 310 14.20 6.84 -12.61
CA ASP A 310 15.26 6.04 -11.98
C ASP A 310 14.75 5.16 -10.86
N GLU A 311 13.52 5.37 -10.39
CA GLU A 311 13.03 4.70 -9.19
C GLU A 311 11.51 4.66 -9.06
N GLY A 312 11.00 3.66 -8.34
CA GLY A 312 9.56 3.53 -8.11
C GLY A 312 9.15 2.32 -7.27
N ILE A 313 7.84 2.22 -7.03
CA ILE A 313 7.21 1.06 -6.41
C ILE A 313 6.22 0.46 -7.41
N ILE A 314 6.27 -0.85 -7.56
CA ILE A 314 5.33 -1.61 -8.35
C ILE A 314 4.46 -2.43 -7.41
N TYR A 315 3.19 -2.12 -7.35
CA TYR A 315 2.18 -2.91 -6.65
C TYR A 315 1.56 -3.89 -7.64
N LEU A 316 1.70 -5.18 -7.40
CA LEU A 316 1.06 -6.23 -8.18
C LEU A 316 0.12 -7.04 -7.29
N HIS A 317 -1.17 -6.84 -7.48
CA HIS A 317 -2.20 -7.61 -6.78
C HIS A 317 -2.74 -8.70 -7.70
N ILE A 318 -2.60 -9.95 -7.29
CA ILE A 318 -3.07 -11.13 -8.03
C ILE A 318 -4.31 -11.68 -7.35
N ARG A 319 -5.36 -11.93 -8.13
CA ARG A 319 -6.58 -12.63 -7.70
C ARG A 319 -6.75 -13.87 -8.55
N ARG A 320 -6.93 -15.03 -7.89
CA ARG A 320 -7.27 -16.30 -8.53
C ARG A 320 -8.76 -16.55 -8.39
N PHE A 321 -9.42 -16.85 -9.50
CA PHE A 321 -10.80 -17.26 -9.53
C PHE A 321 -10.93 -18.79 -9.49
N ASN A 322 -12.11 -19.28 -9.13
CA ASN A 322 -12.36 -20.72 -9.06
C ASN A 322 -12.60 -21.35 -10.45
N GLU A 323 -12.93 -20.51 -11.43
CA GLU A 323 -13.12 -20.94 -12.82
C GLU A 323 -11.84 -21.53 -13.40
N LYS A 324 -12.02 -22.62 -14.14
CA LYS A 324 -10.93 -23.31 -14.84
C LYS A 324 -11.26 -23.55 -16.30
N PHE A 325 -10.29 -23.33 -17.16
CA PHE A 325 -10.31 -23.76 -18.54
C PHE A 325 -9.12 -24.66 -18.82
N ARG A 326 -9.36 -25.89 -19.26
CA ARG A 326 -8.33 -26.92 -19.49
C ARG A 326 -7.38 -27.10 -18.31
N GLY A 327 -7.90 -27.05 -17.08
CA GLY A 327 -7.12 -27.20 -15.87
C GLY A 327 -6.39 -25.95 -15.36
N VAL A 328 -6.42 -24.86 -16.11
CA VAL A 328 -5.80 -23.57 -15.75
C VAL A 328 -6.85 -22.65 -15.14
N HIS A 329 -6.53 -22.06 -13.99
CA HIS A 329 -7.40 -21.07 -13.34
C HIS A 329 -7.42 -19.74 -14.10
N LEU A 330 -8.55 -19.04 -14.02
CA LEU A 330 -8.65 -17.64 -14.37
C LEU A 330 -7.93 -16.80 -13.30
N TYR A 331 -7.13 -15.83 -13.75
CA TYR A 331 -6.41 -14.89 -12.90
C TYR A 331 -6.66 -13.45 -13.33
N GLN A 332 -6.72 -12.56 -12.37
CA GLN A 332 -6.67 -11.13 -12.57
C GLN A 332 -5.40 -10.57 -11.91
N ALA A 333 -4.61 -9.84 -12.67
CA ALA A 333 -3.43 -9.12 -12.21
C ALA A 333 -3.69 -7.61 -12.30
N ARG A 334 -3.74 -6.92 -11.16
CA ARG A 334 -3.78 -5.45 -11.10
C ARG A 334 -2.40 -4.95 -10.77
N MET A 335 -1.89 -4.08 -11.61
CA MET A 335 -0.58 -3.49 -11.46
C MET A 335 -0.70 -1.98 -11.33
N ARG A 336 -0.03 -1.42 -10.33
CA ARG A 336 0.15 0.02 -10.14
C ARG A 336 1.64 0.30 -10.04
N VAL A 337 2.15 1.12 -10.91
CA VAL A 337 3.55 1.57 -10.94
C VAL A 337 3.56 3.03 -10.51
N VAL A 338 4.23 3.33 -9.41
CA VAL A 338 4.40 4.68 -8.85
C VAL A 338 5.85 5.08 -9.01
N THR A 339 6.11 6.19 -9.68
CA THR A 339 7.47 6.70 -9.94
C THR A 339 7.48 8.22 -9.81
N ASP A 340 8.65 8.82 -9.84
CA ASP A 340 8.85 10.28 -9.93
C ASP A 340 8.28 10.88 -11.24
N LYS A 341 8.04 10.05 -12.25
CA LYS A 341 7.45 10.47 -13.55
C LYS A 341 5.94 10.32 -13.60
N GLY A 342 5.31 9.71 -12.59
CA GLY A 342 3.87 9.57 -12.49
C GLY A 342 3.40 8.21 -12.02
N VAL A 343 2.08 8.02 -12.05
CA VAL A 343 1.41 6.79 -11.65
C VAL A 343 0.77 6.13 -12.86
N PHE A 344 1.04 4.83 -13.04
CA PHE A 344 0.47 4.02 -14.12
C PHE A 344 -0.29 2.86 -13.50
N VAL A 345 -1.52 2.61 -13.98
CA VAL A 345 -2.37 1.55 -13.43
C VAL A 345 -2.95 0.73 -14.57
N ALA A 346 -2.88 -0.58 -14.47
CA ALA A 346 -3.49 -1.49 -15.43
C ALA A 346 -3.98 -2.79 -14.78
N THR A 347 -4.92 -3.42 -15.44
CA THR A 347 -5.44 -4.74 -15.09
C THR A 347 -5.37 -5.67 -16.28
N GLY A 348 -4.83 -6.87 -16.08
CA GLY A 348 -4.91 -7.98 -17.00
C GLY A 348 -5.76 -9.10 -16.42
N GLU A 349 -6.64 -9.72 -17.22
CA GLU A 349 -7.48 -10.83 -16.78
C GLU A 349 -7.51 -11.91 -17.87
N THR A 350 -6.99 -13.07 -17.54
CA THR A 350 -6.90 -14.19 -18.46
C THR A 350 -6.57 -15.51 -17.74
N TRP A 351 -6.55 -16.60 -18.49
CA TRP A 351 -6.18 -17.92 -17.99
C TRP A 351 -4.66 -18.01 -17.77
N GLY A 352 -4.27 -18.25 -16.51
CA GLY A 352 -2.88 -18.33 -16.10
C GLY A 352 -2.30 -17.01 -15.57
N ALA A 353 -1.64 -17.09 -14.38
CA ALA A 353 -1.14 -15.93 -13.67
C ALA A 353 -0.09 -15.13 -14.47
N ILE A 354 0.85 -15.82 -15.12
CA ILE A 354 1.90 -15.17 -15.92
C ILE A 354 1.28 -14.35 -17.05
N GLN A 355 0.30 -14.93 -17.76
CA GLN A 355 -0.36 -14.25 -18.88
C GLN A 355 -1.17 -13.04 -18.41
N ALA A 356 -1.86 -13.14 -17.28
CA ALA A 356 -2.58 -12.00 -16.69
C ALA A 356 -1.63 -10.84 -16.34
N VAL A 357 -0.44 -11.14 -15.83
CA VAL A 357 0.60 -10.13 -15.58
C VAL A 357 1.12 -9.53 -16.88
N HIS A 358 1.35 -10.33 -17.92
CA HIS A 358 1.77 -9.82 -19.22
C HIS A 358 0.74 -8.88 -19.85
N ASP A 359 -0.57 -9.18 -19.68
CA ASP A 359 -1.64 -8.31 -20.18
C ASP A 359 -1.65 -6.96 -19.43
N ALA A 360 -1.43 -6.97 -18.12
CA ALA A 360 -1.27 -5.75 -17.32
C ALA A 360 -0.03 -4.94 -17.75
N LEU A 361 1.12 -5.59 -17.95
CA LEU A 361 2.35 -4.94 -18.41
C LEU A 361 2.15 -4.29 -19.80
N ARG A 362 1.52 -4.96 -20.75
CA ARG A 362 1.20 -4.40 -22.06
C ARG A 362 0.27 -3.19 -21.99
N ALA A 363 -0.64 -3.18 -21.02
CA ALA A 363 -1.53 -2.03 -20.81
C ALA A 363 -0.78 -0.83 -20.22
N ILE A 364 0.17 -1.07 -19.30
CA ILE A 364 1.06 -0.01 -18.79
C ILE A 364 1.98 0.52 -19.89
N GLU A 365 2.56 -0.37 -20.70
CA GLU A 365 3.38 0.01 -21.86
C GLU A 365 2.66 1.01 -22.77
N ARG A 366 1.40 0.74 -23.11
CA ARG A 366 0.58 1.67 -23.91
C ARG A 366 0.42 3.04 -23.26
N GLN A 367 0.21 3.10 -21.93
CA GLN A 367 0.11 4.36 -21.19
C GLN A 367 1.45 5.14 -21.21
N LEU A 368 2.58 4.43 -21.09
CA LEU A 368 3.91 5.03 -21.16
C LEU A 368 4.17 5.63 -22.55
N LEU A 369 3.87 4.91 -23.61
CA LEU A 369 4.06 5.38 -24.99
C LEU A 369 3.16 6.57 -25.31
N GLN A 370 1.88 6.57 -24.90
CA GLN A 370 0.98 7.71 -25.04
C GLN A 370 1.51 8.96 -24.31
N LYS A 371 2.07 8.79 -23.11
CA LYS A 371 2.66 9.92 -22.36
C LYS A 371 3.86 10.53 -23.10
N VAL A 372 4.69 9.70 -23.72
CA VAL A 372 5.83 10.16 -24.54
C VAL A 372 5.35 10.91 -25.79
N GLU A 373 4.35 10.40 -26.47
CA GLU A 373 3.77 11.06 -27.67
C GLU A 373 3.18 12.43 -27.30
N LEU A 374 2.36 12.50 -26.23
CA LEU A 374 1.80 13.76 -25.73
C LEU A 374 2.89 14.77 -25.37
N GLN A 375 3.98 14.35 -24.71
CA GLN A 375 5.10 15.25 -24.39
C GLN A 375 5.85 15.71 -25.65
N ARG A 376 5.94 14.87 -26.65
CA ARG A 376 6.56 15.19 -27.94
C ARG A 376 5.73 16.23 -28.69
N ASP A 377 4.42 16.06 -28.73
CA ASP A 377 3.48 17.00 -29.36
C ASP A 377 3.47 18.37 -28.65
N LEU A 378 3.46 18.38 -27.31
CA LEU A 378 3.57 19.60 -26.54
C LEU A 378 4.87 20.37 -26.78
N ARG A 379 6.02 19.66 -26.93
CA ARG A 379 7.30 20.28 -27.28
C ARG A 379 7.29 20.86 -28.72
N TYR A 380 6.64 20.18 -29.66
CA TYR A 380 6.46 20.69 -31.01
C TYR A 380 5.57 21.94 -31.02
N THR A 381 4.44 21.90 -30.31
CA THR A 381 3.52 23.03 -30.20
C THR A 381 4.20 24.23 -29.54
N LYS A 382 4.95 24.02 -28.46
CA LYS A 382 5.71 25.10 -27.79
C LYS A 382 6.77 25.69 -28.70
N ARG A 383 7.57 24.87 -29.40
CA ARG A 383 8.55 25.36 -30.39
C ARG A 383 7.89 26.13 -31.55
N PHE A 384 6.69 25.74 -31.96
CA PHE A 384 5.95 26.41 -33.00
C PHE A 384 5.42 27.78 -32.52
N LEU A 385 4.92 27.86 -31.30
CA LEU A 385 4.46 29.12 -30.67
C LEU A 385 5.65 30.05 -30.42
N ASP A 386 6.76 29.56 -29.90
CA ASP A 386 7.99 30.38 -29.71
C ASP A 386 8.50 30.96 -31.05
N LYS A 387 8.36 30.24 -32.16
CA LYS A 387 8.68 30.74 -33.49
C LYS A 387 7.70 31.82 -33.99
N LEU A 388 6.41 31.73 -33.62
CA LEU A 388 5.41 32.73 -33.98
C LEU A 388 5.59 34.04 -33.18
N GLU A 389 6.07 33.97 -31.92
CA GLU A 389 6.37 35.15 -31.11
C GLU A 389 7.62 35.93 -31.59
N LEU A 390 8.53 35.22 -32.28
CA LEU A 390 9.72 35.85 -32.89
C LEU A 390 9.42 36.58 -34.21
N TRP A 391 8.18 36.56 -34.70
CA TRP A 391 7.72 37.25 -35.92
C TRP A 391 6.74 38.42 -35.61
N ARG A 392 6.61 38.81 -34.34
CA ARG A 392 5.99 40.05 -33.89
C ARG A 392 7.07 41.02 -33.37
#